data_0d9819a70435e20cb7a7b9784d0b43a8
#
_entry.id   0d9819a70435e20cb7a7b9784d0b43a8
#
_cell.length_a   1.000
_cell.length_b   1.000
_cell.length_c   1.000
_cell.angle_alpha   90.00
_cell.angle_beta   90.00
_cell.angle_gamma   90.00
#
_symmetry.space_group_name_H-M   'P 1'
#
loop_
_entity.id
_entity.type
_entity.pdbx_description
1 polymer ?
#
loop_
_entity_poly.entity_id
_entity_poly.type
_entity_poly.pdbx_seq_one_letter_code
_entity_poly.pdbx_strand_id
1 'polypeptide(L)'
;WVLAQTVPQARRLLAIYQGRLRSNLISALRPLAGARAPDVAASLGAMIDGLYLREVLKSGPPDGAAAVALALRHLEAELLRGT
;
A
#
# COMPACT_ATOMS: atom_id res chain seq x y z
N TRP A 1 4.99 -18.03 22.99
CA TRP A 1 4.11 -19.12 22.69
C TRP A 1 2.84 -18.65 21.98
N VAL A 2 2.11 -17.71 22.55
CA VAL A 2 0.96 -17.12 21.88
C VAL A 2 1.41 -16.41 20.61
N LEU A 3 2.55 -15.73 20.66
CA LEU A 3 3.14 -15.07 19.52
C LEU A 3 3.52 -16.06 18.41
N ALA A 4 3.99 -17.26 18.80
CA ALA A 4 4.34 -18.28 17.82
C ALA A 4 3.12 -18.77 17.04
N GLN A 5 1.93 -18.74 17.66
CA GLN A 5 0.68 -19.13 17.00
C GLN A 5 0.08 -17.99 16.21
N THR A 6 0.16 -16.75 16.72
CA THR A 6 -0.47 -15.60 16.08
C THR A 6 0.32 -15.02 14.91
N VAL A 7 1.65 -15.14 14.93
CA VAL A 7 2.49 -14.59 13.86
C VAL A 7 2.20 -15.24 12.50
N PRO A 8 2.12 -16.60 12.38
CA PRO A 8 1.75 -17.20 11.09
C PRO A 8 0.37 -16.81 10.61
N GLN A 9 -0.61 -16.70 11.52
CA GLN A 9 -1.95 -16.27 11.16
C GLN A 9 -1.97 -14.83 10.71
N ALA A 10 -1.23 -13.95 11.39
CA ALA A 10 -1.11 -12.56 11.03
C ALA A 10 -0.46 -12.40 9.66
N ARG A 11 0.57 -13.20 9.37
CA ARG A 11 1.22 -13.18 8.05
C ARG A 11 0.26 -13.60 6.95
N ARG A 12 -0.55 -14.62 7.21
CA ARG A 12 -1.53 -15.08 6.24
C ARG A 12 -2.56 -14.01 5.93
N LEU A 13 -3.10 -13.37 6.97
CA LEU A 13 -4.07 -12.30 6.81
C LEU A 13 -3.47 -11.12 6.06
N LEU A 14 -2.23 -10.76 6.38
CA LEU A 14 -1.53 -9.68 5.71
C LEU A 14 -1.32 -10.00 4.23
N ALA A 15 -0.93 -11.24 3.92
CA ALA A 15 -0.74 -11.65 2.53
C ALA A 15 -2.04 -11.57 1.74
N ILE A 16 -3.16 -11.98 2.33
CA ILE A 16 -4.48 -11.88 1.71
C ILE A 16 -4.84 -10.41 1.49
N TYR A 17 -4.64 -9.58 2.50
CA TYR A 17 -4.91 -8.15 2.41
C TYR A 17 -4.08 -7.49 1.31
N GLN A 18 -2.78 -7.77 1.27
CA GLN A 18 -1.88 -7.21 0.27
C GLN A 18 -2.26 -7.65 -1.14
N GLY A 19 -2.66 -8.92 -1.30
CA GLY A 19 -3.13 -9.44 -2.58
C GLY A 19 -4.38 -8.74 -3.07
N ARG A 20 -5.34 -8.51 -2.18
CA ARG A 20 -6.58 -7.80 -2.51
C ARG A 20 -6.30 -6.33 -2.80
N LEU A 21 -5.47 -5.69 -2.00
CA LEU A 21 -5.08 -4.30 -2.23
C LEU A 21 -4.43 -4.14 -3.59
N ARG A 22 -3.49 -5.04 -3.91
CA ARG A 22 -2.81 -5.01 -5.20
C ARG A 22 -3.79 -5.17 -6.36
N SER A 23 -4.71 -6.13 -6.27
CA SER A 23 -5.71 -6.35 -7.32
C SER A 23 -6.62 -5.14 -7.49
N ASN A 24 -7.06 -4.56 -6.38
CA ASN A 24 -7.91 -3.37 -6.41
C ASN A 24 -7.16 -2.18 -7.00
N LEU A 25 -5.90 -2.00 -6.64
CA LEU A 25 -5.07 -0.91 -7.16
C LEU A 25 -4.85 -1.07 -8.66
N ILE A 26 -4.53 -2.29 -9.12
CA ILE A 26 -4.34 -2.55 -10.56
C ILE A 26 -5.61 -2.21 -11.33
N SER A 27 -6.75 -2.68 -10.84
CA SER A 27 -8.04 -2.44 -11.48
C SER A 27 -8.36 -0.94 -11.57
N ALA A 28 -8.13 -0.21 -10.46
CA ALA A 28 -8.38 1.22 -10.41
C ALA A 28 -7.40 2.02 -11.28
N LEU A 29 -6.15 1.57 -11.38
CA LEU A 29 -5.10 2.31 -12.09
C LEU A 29 -5.07 2.02 -13.59
N ARG A 30 -5.67 0.92 -14.03
CA ARG A 30 -5.60 0.52 -15.44
C ARG A 30 -6.09 1.60 -16.40
N PRO A 31 -7.19 2.32 -16.14
CA PRO A 31 -7.61 3.42 -17.03
C PRO A 31 -6.62 4.57 -17.08
N LEU A 32 -5.80 4.76 -16.03
CA LEU A 32 -4.87 5.88 -15.92
C LEU A 32 -3.45 5.52 -16.37
N ALA A 33 -3.01 4.31 -16.08
CA ALA A 33 -1.62 3.88 -16.28
C ALA A 33 -1.47 2.80 -17.36
N GLY A 34 -2.58 2.21 -17.81
CA GLY A 34 -2.54 1.19 -18.87
C GLY A 34 -1.67 -0.01 -18.48
N ALA A 35 -0.75 -0.37 -19.34
CA ALA A 35 0.15 -1.50 -19.13
C ALA A 35 1.08 -1.33 -17.92
N ARG A 36 1.27 -0.11 -17.44
CA ARG A 36 2.08 0.17 -16.24
C ARG A 36 1.32 -0.06 -14.94
N ALA A 37 0.02 -0.33 -14.99
CA ALA A 37 -0.81 -0.46 -13.78
C ALA A 37 -0.24 -1.47 -12.78
N PRO A 38 0.24 -2.68 -13.16
CA PRO A 38 0.83 -3.59 -12.17
C PRO A 38 2.05 -3.01 -11.46
N ASP A 39 2.94 -2.35 -12.19
CA ASP A 39 4.15 -1.76 -11.59
C ASP A 39 3.82 -0.59 -10.67
N VAL A 40 2.91 0.28 -11.11
CA VAL A 40 2.47 1.41 -10.29
C VAL A 40 1.75 0.90 -9.04
N ALA A 41 0.92 -0.12 -9.17
CA ALA A 41 0.22 -0.72 -8.04
C ALA A 41 1.19 -1.32 -7.03
N ALA A 42 2.23 -2.01 -7.50
CA ALA A 42 3.25 -2.59 -6.62
C ALA A 42 4.00 -1.50 -5.84
N SER A 43 4.39 -0.44 -6.51
CA SER A 43 5.08 0.68 -5.89
C SER A 43 4.19 1.40 -4.88
N LEU A 44 2.96 1.70 -5.26
CA LEU A 44 2.01 2.38 -4.39
C LEU A 44 1.65 1.51 -3.18
N GLY A 45 1.43 0.21 -3.39
CA GLY A 45 1.15 -0.72 -2.30
C GLY A 45 2.29 -0.78 -1.29
N ALA A 46 3.53 -0.84 -1.77
CA ALA A 46 4.70 -0.83 -0.89
C ALA A 46 4.78 0.46 -0.08
N MET A 47 4.45 1.58 -0.70
CA MET A 47 4.44 2.86 -0.01
C MET A 47 3.36 2.93 1.06
N ILE A 48 2.17 2.44 0.75
CA ILE A 48 1.06 2.38 1.72
C ILE A 48 1.45 1.52 2.92
N ASP A 49 2.05 0.35 2.68
CA ASP A 49 2.50 -0.54 3.75
C ASP A 49 3.56 0.14 4.61
N GLY A 50 4.52 0.82 3.99
CA GLY A 50 5.56 1.56 4.70
C GLY A 50 5.00 2.70 5.54
N LEU A 51 4.05 3.44 4.99
CA LEU A 51 3.39 4.52 5.72
C LEU A 51 2.56 4.00 6.90
N TYR A 52 1.86 2.89 6.69
CA TYR A 52 1.10 2.25 7.76
C TYR A 52 2.02 1.81 8.90
N LEU A 53 3.11 1.13 8.58
CA LEU A 53 4.07 0.67 9.57
C LEU A 53 4.66 1.85 10.34
N ARG A 54 4.99 2.94 9.65
CA ARG A 54 5.51 4.15 10.26
C ARG A 54 4.54 4.73 11.27
N GLU A 55 3.26 4.76 10.94
CA GLU A 55 2.23 5.26 11.85
C GLU A 55 2.05 4.34 13.06
N VAL A 56 2.12 3.02 12.87
CA VAL A 56 2.00 2.05 13.96
C VAL A 56 3.15 2.22 14.96
N LEU A 57 4.37 2.49 14.47
CA LEU A 57 5.56 2.64 15.32
C LEU A 57 5.70 4.04 15.93
N LYS A 58 4.92 4.98 15.47
CA LYS A 58 4.99 6.36 15.92
C LYS A 58 4.36 6.51 17.31
N SER A 59 4.93 7.38 18.14
CA SER A 59 4.31 7.79 19.39
C SER A 59 3.20 8.77 19.10
N GLY A 60 2.02 8.49 19.62
CA GLY A 60 0.88 9.40 19.47
C GLY A 60 -0.15 8.87 18.48
N PRO A 61 -1.20 9.65 18.23
CA PRO A 61 -2.29 9.20 17.35
C PRO A 61 -1.82 9.10 15.88
N PRO A 62 -2.35 8.13 15.13
CA PRO A 62 -2.04 8.01 13.71
C PRO A 62 -2.53 9.23 12.93
N ASP A 63 -1.79 9.60 11.89
CA ASP A 63 -2.18 10.66 10.98
C ASP A 63 -2.46 10.08 9.60
N GLY A 64 -3.70 9.62 9.42
CA GLY A 64 -4.14 9.04 8.16
C GLY A 64 -4.16 10.07 7.03
N ALA A 65 -4.46 11.31 7.33
CA ALA A 65 -4.51 12.36 6.31
C ALA A 65 -3.12 12.62 5.71
N ALA A 66 -2.08 12.65 6.55
CA ALA A 66 -0.72 12.84 6.07
C ALA A 66 -0.27 11.65 5.22
N ALA A 67 -0.62 10.42 5.63
CA ALA A 67 -0.28 9.23 4.87
C ALA A 67 -0.97 9.23 3.49
N VAL A 68 -2.24 9.59 3.44
CA VAL A 68 -2.98 9.68 2.19
C VAL A 68 -2.37 10.75 1.28
N ALA A 69 -2.00 11.91 1.82
CA ALA A 69 -1.39 12.98 1.03
C ALA A 69 -0.07 12.53 0.40
N LEU A 70 0.77 11.80 1.14
CA LEU A 70 2.02 11.27 0.62
C LEU A 70 1.78 10.23 -0.47
N ALA A 71 0.82 9.32 -0.26
CA ALA A 71 0.48 8.30 -1.24
C ALA A 71 -0.04 8.91 -2.53
N LEU A 72 -0.89 9.92 -2.44
CA LEU A 72 -1.42 10.61 -3.62
C LEU A 72 -0.33 11.36 -4.38
N ARG A 73 0.60 11.96 -3.66
CA ARG A 73 1.73 12.66 -4.28
C ARG A 73 2.61 11.68 -5.04
N HIS A 74 2.87 10.51 -4.46
CA HIS A 74 3.64 9.46 -5.11
C HIS A 74 2.93 8.97 -6.38
N LEU A 75 1.62 8.72 -6.27
CA LEU A 75 0.83 8.26 -7.40
C LEU A 75 0.86 9.27 -8.54
N GLU A 76 0.69 10.56 -8.23
CA GLU A 76 0.73 11.63 -9.22
C GLU A 76 2.08 11.64 -9.94
N ALA A 77 3.18 11.52 -9.19
CA ALA A 77 4.51 11.50 -9.79
C ALA A 77 4.69 10.28 -10.71
N GLU A 78 4.18 9.12 -10.32
CA GLU A 78 4.27 7.90 -11.12
C GLU A 78 3.45 8.01 -12.41
N LEU A 79 2.27 8.62 -12.34
CA LEU A 79 1.44 8.81 -13.53
C LEU A 79 2.09 9.80 -14.50
N LEU A 80 2.71 10.87 -14.00
CA LEU A 80 3.40 11.86 -14.84
C LEU A 80 4.62 11.26 -15.53
N ARG A 81 5.31 10.32 -14.89
CA ARG A 81 6.45 9.63 -15.51
C ARG A 81 6.05 8.80 -16.73
N GLY A 82 4.80 8.35 -16.77
CA GLY A 82 4.30 7.56 -17.87
C GLY A 82 3.93 8.35 -19.10
N THR A 83 3.91 9.66 -18.98
CA THR A 83 3.62 10.55 -20.11
C THR A 83 4.88 11.20 -20.65
#